data_792180ce231b87ca331ac4358c6d9a61
#
_entry.id   792180ce231b87ca331ac4358c6d9a61
#
_cell.length_a   1.000
_cell.length_b   1.000
_cell.length_c   1.000
_cell.angle_alpha   90.00
_cell.angle_beta   90.00
_cell.angle_gamma   90.00
#
_symmetry.space_group_name_H-M   'P 1'
#
loop_
_entity.id
_entity.type
_entity.pdbx_description
1 polymer ?
#
loop_
_entity_poly.entity_id
_entity_poly.type
_entity_poly.pdbx_seq_one_letter_code
_entity_poly.pdbx_strand_id
1 'polypeptide(L)'
;MYFKRKAYDRLLEWKAKYSDKYAALLEGTKRVGKSTIAESFGQNEYKSYLLIDFSKTTDNIRSCFEDVGNLNMFFLRLQAETGVTLYEHESLIIFDEVQLFPQARQAIKHLVADGRYSYLETGSLISIKKNVKDILIPSEEMKIQVYPMDYEEFCDATGGNYELLRQIYGTGSAIGQATNRKLMRDLRIYMAVGGMPQAVEAYTEGKNFSKIDMVKRQIISLYEDDFKKIDASGRISALYHSIPAQLAKDSKKYRISTAIGKKSKAKTEELLYELIDSKTILPCYNSTDPRVRLADTKDFDSYKLYLADTGLFVTLMFMDRPVTENDVYAKLLSDKLPANLGFLYENLVAQMIAASGRELFYHTWEKSGSTHYYEVDFLISEGSKVNAFEIKSSGSGKHESIKVFDKKFSKNVHDIYLLSQKDVGKEENLLLKPFYLMPFLIEQK
;
A
#
# COMPACT_ATOMS: atom_id res chain seq x y z
N MET A 1 0.60 20.27 4.82
CA MET A 1 -0.46 19.94 5.82
C MET A 1 -0.09 18.64 6.50
N TYR A 2 -0.31 18.47 7.81
CA TYR A 2 -0.10 17.21 8.49
C TYR A 2 -1.42 16.42 8.55
N PHE A 3 -1.40 15.18 8.12
CA PHE A 3 -2.54 14.28 8.20
C PHE A 3 -2.30 13.23 9.30
N LYS A 4 -3.35 12.88 10.03
CA LYS A 4 -3.32 11.74 10.94
C LYS A 4 -3.04 10.46 10.16
N ARG A 5 -2.09 9.64 10.64
CA ARG A 5 -1.65 8.42 9.95
C ARG A 5 -1.56 7.25 10.93
N LYS A 6 -2.07 6.09 10.53
CA LYS A 6 -1.98 4.85 11.32
C LYS A 6 -0.54 4.43 11.61
N ALA A 7 0.39 4.79 10.74
CA ALA A 7 1.82 4.59 10.98
C ALA A 7 2.34 5.38 12.19
N TYR A 8 1.72 6.53 12.51
CA TYR A 8 2.06 7.29 13.73
C TYR A 8 1.64 6.53 14.99
N ASP A 9 0.46 5.91 15.00
CA ASP A 9 -0.01 5.10 16.13
C ASP A 9 0.91 3.88 16.36
N ARG A 10 1.43 3.28 15.27
CA ARG A 10 2.43 2.21 15.36
C ARG A 10 3.78 2.70 15.92
N LEU A 11 4.17 3.94 15.63
CA LEU A 11 5.36 4.55 16.23
C LEU A 11 5.15 4.82 17.73
N LEU A 12 3.96 5.21 18.16
CA LEU A 12 3.62 5.33 19.59
C LEU A 12 3.74 3.98 20.31
N GLU A 13 3.24 2.92 19.70
CA GLU A 13 3.40 1.56 20.23
C GLU A 13 4.88 1.13 20.27
N TRP A 14 5.64 1.40 19.21
CA TRP A 14 7.08 1.15 19.18
C TRP A 14 7.81 1.91 20.27
N LYS A 15 7.54 3.21 20.44
CA LYS A 15 8.14 4.04 21.50
C LYS A 15 7.90 3.44 22.88
N ALA A 16 6.66 3.02 23.15
CA ALA A 16 6.25 2.52 24.45
C ALA A 16 6.81 1.12 24.80
N LYS A 17 7.07 0.27 23.79
CA LYS A 17 7.37 -1.15 24.04
C LYS A 17 8.72 -1.63 23.51
N TYR A 18 9.32 -0.93 22.55
CA TYR A 18 10.42 -1.50 21.76
C TYR A 18 11.58 -0.54 21.49
N SER A 19 11.44 0.77 21.76
CA SER A 19 12.45 1.78 21.41
C SER A 19 13.78 1.65 22.15
N ASP A 20 13.80 0.89 23.24
CA ASP A 20 15.00 0.53 23.99
C ASP A 20 15.82 -0.61 23.36
N LYS A 21 15.22 -1.37 22.43
CA LYS A 21 15.81 -2.57 21.81
C LYS A 21 15.91 -2.53 20.31
N TYR A 22 15.08 -1.71 19.67
CA TYR A 22 14.96 -1.66 18.21
C TYR A 22 14.82 -0.22 17.72
N ALA A 23 15.56 0.14 16.68
CA ALA A 23 15.25 1.30 15.87
C ALA A 23 13.95 1.06 15.07
N ALA A 24 13.13 2.09 14.86
CA ALA A 24 12.00 1.98 13.94
C ALA A 24 12.46 2.28 12.50
N LEU A 25 12.12 1.41 11.53
CA LEU A 25 12.35 1.67 10.10
C LEU A 25 11.02 1.86 9.39
N LEU A 26 10.71 3.10 8.97
CA LEU A 26 9.56 3.41 8.12
C LEU A 26 9.85 3.02 6.67
N GLU A 27 9.20 1.95 6.21
CA GLU A 27 9.30 1.47 4.83
C GLU A 27 8.03 1.81 4.04
N GLY A 28 8.16 2.11 2.75
CA GLY A 28 7.03 2.34 1.86
C GLY A 28 7.45 3.06 0.58
N THR A 29 6.50 3.24 -0.35
CA THR A 29 6.75 3.93 -1.63
C THR A 29 7.22 5.37 -1.41
N LYS A 30 7.85 5.95 -2.42
CA LYS A 30 8.13 7.39 -2.40
C LYS A 30 6.83 8.20 -2.31
N ARG A 31 6.91 9.37 -1.66
CA ARG A 31 5.80 10.34 -1.49
C ARG A 31 4.63 9.84 -0.64
N VAL A 32 4.78 8.73 0.09
CA VAL A 32 3.75 8.21 0.99
C VAL A 32 3.72 8.90 2.37
N GLY A 33 4.68 9.82 2.63
CA GLY A 33 4.71 10.67 3.82
C GLY A 33 5.64 10.21 4.95
N LYS A 34 6.59 9.30 4.70
CA LYS A 34 7.50 8.75 5.73
C LYS A 34 8.27 9.83 6.51
N SER A 35 8.99 10.72 5.80
CA SER A 35 9.77 11.80 6.42
C SER A 35 8.91 12.76 7.23
N THR A 36 7.71 13.11 6.73
CA THR A 36 6.75 13.96 7.44
C THR A 36 6.26 13.30 8.73
N ILE A 37 5.97 11.99 8.69
CA ILE A 37 5.56 11.24 9.89
C ILE A 37 6.70 11.20 10.89
N ALA A 38 7.93 10.89 10.45
CA ALA A 38 9.11 10.81 11.30
C ALA A 38 9.42 12.13 12.00
N GLU A 39 9.43 13.24 11.25
CA GLU A 39 9.69 14.58 11.79
C GLU A 39 8.61 15.02 12.77
N SER A 40 7.32 14.85 12.41
CA SER A 40 6.21 15.16 13.30
C SER A 40 6.26 14.31 14.58
N PHE A 41 6.65 13.05 14.48
CA PHE A 41 6.80 12.17 15.64
C PHE A 41 7.94 12.65 16.56
N GLY A 42 9.08 13.07 16.00
CA GLY A 42 10.18 13.65 16.76
C GLY A 42 9.78 14.95 17.48
N GLN A 43 9.04 15.82 16.79
CA GLN A 43 8.57 17.10 17.35
C GLN A 43 7.59 16.93 18.51
N ASN A 44 6.67 15.96 18.40
CA ASN A 44 5.58 15.86 19.35
C ASN A 44 5.87 14.91 20.53
N GLU A 45 6.75 13.92 20.31
CA GLU A 45 6.90 12.81 21.25
C GLU A 45 8.21 12.84 22.02
N TYR A 46 9.16 13.71 21.66
CA TYR A 46 10.46 13.81 22.30
C TYR A 46 10.80 15.24 22.71
N LYS A 47 11.62 15.38 23.74
CA LYS A 47 12.11 16.69 24.21
C LYS A 47 12.98 17.39 23.20
N SER A 48 13.81 16.62 22.47
CA SER A 48 14.52 17.09 21.28
C SER A 48 14.60 15.99 20.23
N TYR A 49 14.76 16.39 18.97
CA TYR A 49 15.05 15.43 17.91
C TYR A 49 16.13 15.96 16.99
N LEU A 50 16.91 15.05 16.44
CA LEU A 50 17.92 15.32 15.44
C LEU A 50 17.54 14.66 14.13
N LEU A 51 17.28 15.46 13.08
CA LEU A 51 16.96 14.97 11.74
C LEU A 51 18.19 15.08 10.83
N ILE A 52 18.69 13.95 10.36
CA ILE A 52 19.77 13.85 9.37
C ILE A 52 19.15 13.35 8.05
N ASP A 53 18.93 14.25 7.12
CA ASP A 53 18.48 13.96 5.76
C ASP A 53 19.70 13.68 4.86
N PHE A 54 19.96 12.42 4.53
CA PHE A 54 21.12 12.02 3.74
C PHE A 54 21.07 12.46 2.28
N SER A 55 19.95 13.02 1.80
CA SER A 55 19.87 13.59 0.46
C SER A 55 20.57 14.95 0.33
N LYS A 56 20.78 15.65 1.45
CA LYS A 56 21.39 17.00 1.53
C LYS A 56 22.40 17.17 2.65
N THR A 57 22.81 16.08 3.28
CA THR A 57 23.76 16.06 4.39
C THR A 57 25.18 16.47 3.94
N THR A 58 25.86 17.25 4.76
CA THR A 58 27.25 17.69 4.54
C THR A 58 28.26 16.57 4.79
N ASP A 59 29.46 16.71 4.22
CA ASP A 59 30.55 15.76 4.45
C ASP A 59 30.98 15.74 5.93
N ASN A 60 30.88 16.86 6.64
CA ASN A 60 31.16 16.94 8.09
C ASN A 60 30.26 15.98 8.88
N ILE A 61 28.95 16.01 8.63
CA ILE A 61 28.02 15.07 9.32
C ILE A 61 28.31 13.61 8.92
N ARG A 62 28.61 13.36 7.64
CA ARG A 62 28.98 12.01 7.19
C ARG A 62 30.25 11.51 7.87
N SER A 63 31.26 12.37 8.06
CA SER A 63 32.50 12.02 8.73
C SER A 63 32.34 11.69 10.22
N CYS A 64 31.25 12.13 10.88
CA CYS A 64 30.97 11.73 12.26
C CYS A 64 30.81 10.20 12.37
N PHE A 65 30.31 9.52 11.33
CA PHE A 65 30.11 8.08 11.34
C PHE A 65 31.41 7.28 11.29
N GLU A 66 32.57 7.90 11.06
CA GLU A 66 33.90 7.29 11.22
C GLU A 66 34.21 7.01 12.71
N ASP A 67 33.58 7.77 13.62
CA ASP A 67 33.75 7.67 15.06
C ASP A 67 32.79 6.70 15.76
N VAL A 68 31.99 5.92 15.03
CA VAL A 68 31.02 4.97 15.62
C VAL A 68 31.66 3.98 16.60
N GLY A 69 32.98 3.76 16.50
CA GLY A 69 33.75 3.02 17.48
C GLY A 69 33.94 3.74 18.84
N ASN A 70 33.72 5.08 18.87
CA ASN A 70 33.72 5.91 20.08
C ASN A 70 32.46 6.76 20.12
N LEU A 71 31.38 6.18 20.65
CA LEU A 71 30.04 6.81 20.61
C LEU A 71 30.00 8.15 21.38
N ASN A 72 30.84 8.37 22.39
CA ASN A 72 30.91 9.68 23.05
C ASN A 72 31.37 10.77 22.05
N MET A 73 32.43 10.50 21.29
CA MET A 73 32.90 11.43 20.28
C MET A 73 31.89 11.58 19.13
N PHE A 74 31.28 10.50 18.68
CA PHE A 74 30.24 10.52 17.68
C PHE A 74 29.10 11.48 18.03
N PHE A 75 28.51 11.36 19.22
CA PHE A 75 27.40 12.22 19.62
C PHE A 75 27.83 13.67 19.90
N LEU A 76 29.03 13.89 20.42
CA LEU A 76 29.56 15.25 20.60
C LEU A 76 29.73 15.96 19.24
N ARG A 77 30.30 15.28 18.26
CA ARG A 77 30.45 15.82 16.90
C ARG A 77 29.11 16.10 16.24
N LEU A 78 28.15 15.16 16.34
CA LEU A 78 26.81 15.38 15.78
C LEU A 78 26.12 16.61 16.39
N GLN A 79 26.19 16.79 17.72
CA GLN A 79 25.64 17.97 18.39
C GLN A 79 26.34 19.26 17.94
N ALA A 80 27.67 19.23 17.81
CA ALA A 80 28.44 20.38 17.36
C ALA A 80 28.10 20.78 15.91
N GLU A 81 28.00 19.82 14.99
CA GLU A 81 27.70 20.06 13.57
C GLU A 81 26.25 20.47 13.31
N THR A 82 25.31 20.01 14.13
CA THR A 82 23.87 20.27 13.93
C THR A 82 23.30 21.36 14.82
N GLY A 83 24.00 21.72 15.91
CA GLY A 83 23.52 22.66 16.93
C GLY A 83 22.36 22.10 17.78
N VAL A 84 22.02 20.81 17.66
CA VAL A 84 20.93 20.18 18.42
C VAL A 84 21.48 19.56 19.68
N THR A 85 20.91 19.92 20.84
CA THR A 85 21.25 19.27 22.13
C THR A 85 20.46 17.97 22.27
N LEU A 86 21.18 16.87 22.56
CA LEU A 86 20.60 15.56 22.81
C LEU A 86 20.53 15.30 24.34
N TYR A 87 19.38 14.80 24.77
CA TYR A 87 19.09 14.41 26.16
C TYR A 87 18.93 12.91 26.24
N GLU A 88 19.67 12.24 27.12
CA GLU A 88 19.61 10.78 27.29
C GLU A 88 18.18 10.33 27.62
N HIS A 89 17.71 9.31 26.91
CA HIS A 89 16.38 8.72 26.98
C HIS A 89 15.18 9.67 26.61
N GLU A 90 15.48 10.94 26.24
CA GLU A 90 14.45 11.94 25.89
C GLU A 90 14.61 12.48 24.46
N SER A 91 15.61 12.01 23.69
CA SER A 91 15.85 12.48 22.32
C SER A 91 15.68 11.38 21.28
N LEU A 92 15.20 11.78 20.10
CA LEU A 92 15.09 10.93 18.91
C LEU A 92 16.12 11.34 17.86
N ILE A 93 16.85 10.39 17.31
CA ILE A 93 17.71 10.61 16.14
C ILE A 93 17.03 9.98 14.93
N ILE A 94 16.78 10.79 13.91
CA ILE A 94 16.09 10.41 12.67
C ILE A 94 17.09 10.37 11.52
N PHE A 95 17.26 9.22 10.90
CA PHE A 95 18.04 9.00 9.68
C PHE A 95 17.07 8.94 8.48
N ASP A 96 16.90 10.08 7.79
CA ASP A 96 16.00 10.18 6.65
C ASP A 96 16.73 9.84 5.35
N GLU A 97 16.07 9.08 4.46
CA GLU A 97 16.62 8.56 3.20
C GLU A 97 17.92 7.75 3.42
N VAL A 98 17.90 6.86 4.42
CA VAL A 98 19.07 6.08 4.92
C VAL A 98 19.78 5.27 3.82
N GLN A 99 19.10 4.91 2.73
CA GLN A 99 19.70 4.22 1.60
C GLN A 99 20.76 5.06 0.85
N LEU A 100 20.77 6.37 1.02
CA LEU A 100 21.79 7.25 0.43
C LEU A 100 23.10 7.27 1.23
N PHE A 101 23.08 6.72 2.46
CA PHE A 101 24.26 6.57 3.30
C PHE A 101 24.17 5.28 4.13
N PRO A 102 24.45 4.12 3.51
CA PRO A 102 24.26 2.80 4.13
C PRO A 102 25.05 2.58 5.43
N GLN A 103 26.16 3.32 5.65
CA GLN A 103 26.95 3.28 6.89
C GLN A 103 26.13 3.71 8.12
N ALA A 104 25.19 4.66 7.96
CA ALA A 104 24.30 5.06 9.05
C ALA A 104 23.40 3.89 9.47
N ARG A 105 22.85 3.15 8.51
CA ARG A 105 22.06 1.96 8.80
C ARG A 105 22.88 0.87 9.47
N GLN A 106 24.12 0.64 9.00
CA GLN A 106 25.02 -0.33 9.63
C GLN A 106 25.36 0.05 11.08
N ALA A 107 25.43 1.36 11.40
CA ALA A 107 25.71 1.86 12.74
C ALA A 107 24.57 1.58 13.74
N ILE A 108 23.33 1.37 13.30
CA ILE A 108 22.14 1.16 14.14
C ILE A 108 22.37 0.11 15.22
N LYS A 109 23.00 -1.00 14.89
CA LYS A 109 23.31 -2.04 15.87
C LYS A 109 24.09 -1.51 17.07
N HIS A 110 25.11 -0.70 16.84
CA HIS A 110 25.94 -0.13 17.91
C HIS A 110 25.21 0.98 18.66
N LEU A 111 24.43 1.79 17.93
CA LEU A 111 23.68 2.91 18.47
C LEU A 111 22.55 2.43 19.38
N VAL A 112 21.79 1.41 18.98
CA VAL A 112 20.74 0.80 19.80
C VAL A 112 21.33 0.11 21.03
N ALA A 113 22.45 -0.60 20.87
CA ALA A 113 23.13 -1.26 22.01
C ALA A 113 23.67 -0.28 23.06
N ASP A 114 24.03 0.95 22.68
CA ASP A 114 24.41 2.02 23.58
C ASP A 114 23.26 2.51 24.48
N GLY A 115 22.03 2.54 23.94
CA GLY A 115 20.79 2.77 24.69
C GLY A 115 20.50 4.22 25.10
N ARG A 116 21.37 5.20 24.82
CA ARG A 116 21.17 6.61 25.24
C ARG A 116 20.02 7.31 24.52
N TYR A 117 19.75 6.97 23.26
CA TYR A 117 18.76 7.64 22.42
C TYR A 117 17.88 6.63 21.70
N SER A 118 16.72 7.10 21.24
CA SER A 118 15.88 6.34 20.33
C SER A 118 16.25 6.66 18.88
N TYR A 119 16.06 5.69 17.96
CA TYR A 119 16.42 5.84 16.54
C TYR A 119 15.25 5.53 15.64
N LEU A 120 15.06 6.37 14.63
CA LEU A 120 14.06 6.18 13.60
C LEU A 120 14.71 6.36 12.22
N GLU A 121 14.49 5.41 11.33
CA GLU A 121 15.00 5.43 9.98
C GLU A 121 13.86 5.57 8.98
N THR A 122 14.10 6.26 7.87
CA THR A 122 13.21 6.22 6.72
C THR A 122 13.97 5.81 5.47
N GLY A 123 13.28 5.15 4.56
CA GLY A 123 13.87 4.81 3.27
C GLY A 123 12.86 4.25 2.28
N SER A 124 13.18 4.32 1.00
CA SER A 124 12.43 3.64 -0.03
C SER A 124 13.02 2.26 -0.28
N LEU A 125 12.15 1.22 -0.41
CA LEU A 125 12.58 -0.18 -0.47
C LEU A 125 13.48 -0.51 -1.65
N ILE A 126 13.21 0.03 -2.83
CA ILE A 126 14.02 -0.20 -4.03
C ILE A 126 15.48 0.18 -3.75
N SER A 127 15.67 1.39 -3.23
CA SER A 127 16.99 1.92 -2.95
C SER A 127 17.66 1.16 -1.80
N ILE A 128 16.92 0.78 -0.76
CA ILE A 128 17.46 0.03 0.39
C ILE A 128 18.12 -1.28 -0.07
N LYS A 129 17.41 -2.12 -0.83
CA LYS A 129 17.97 -3.40 -1.29
C LYS A 129 19.20 -3.22 -2.16
N LYS A 130 19.17 -2.30 -3.11
CA LYS A 130 20.28 -2.06 -4.04
C LYS A 130 21.52 -1.49 -3.35
N ASN A 131 21.33 -0.54 -2.45
CA ASN A 131 22.44 0.20 -1.82
C ASN A 131 23.02 -0.48 -0.58
N VAL A 132 22.31 -1.47 0.02
CA VAL A 132 22.77 -2.18 1.20
C VAL A 132 23.29 -3.60 0.89
N LYS A 133 23.53 -3.90 -0.38
CA LYS A 133 24.01 -5.23 -0.81
C LYS A 133 25.30 -5.66 -0.11
N ASP A 134 26.15 -4.71 0.22
CA ASP A 134 27.51 -4.93 0.76
C ASP A 134 27.65 -4.50 2.23
N ILE A 135 26.54 -4.22 2.93
CA ILE A 135 26.56 -3.92 4.38
C ILE A 135 25.82 -4.98 5.20
N LEU A 136 26.21 -5.09 6.45
CA LEU A 136 25.47 -5.89 7.42
C LEU A 136 24.17 -5.18 7.80
N ILE A 137 23.02 -5.80 7.45
CA ILE A 137 21.70 -5.30 7.86
C ILE A 137 21.55 -5.56 9.36
N PRO A 138 21.28 -4.52 10.19
CA PRO A 138 21.12 -4.72 11.61
C PRO A 138 19.88 -5.57 11.94
N SER A 139 20.01 -6.41 12.96
CA SER A 139 18.88 -7.18 13.53
C SER A 139 18.03 -6.33 14.47
N GLU A 140 18.52 -5.19 14.87
CA GLU A 140 17.94 -4.23 15.80
C GLU A 140 17.01 -3.22 15.10
N GLU A 141 16.40 -3.61 13.99
CA GLU A 141 15.39 -2.81 13.26
C GLU A 141 13.99 -3.42 13.39
N MET A 142 13.02 -2.59 13.75
CA MET A 142 11.59 -2.91 13.66
C MET A 142 10.97 -2.20 12.46
N LYS A 143 10.53 -2.97 11.47
CA LYS A 143 9.95 -2.44 10.24
C LYS A 143 8.49 -2.03 10.44
N ILE A 144 8.17 -0.80 10.09
CA ILE A 144 6.82 -0.24 10.08
C ILE A 144 6.47 0.13 8.64
N GLN A 145 5.56 -0.64 8.04
CA GLN A 145 5.12 -0.38 6.67
C GLN A 145 4.21 0.85 6.62
N VAL A 146 4.52 1.80 5.74
CA VAL A 146 3.72 2.99 5.45
C VAL A 146 3.07 2.81 4.08
N TYR A 147 1.75 2.67 4.08
CA TYR A 147 0.93 2.56 2.87
C TYR A 147 0.46 3.95 2.41
N PRO A 148 -0.04 4.13 1.15
CA PRO A 148 -0.91 5.26 0.84
C PRO A 148 -2.04 5.34 1.85
N MET A 149 -2.57 6.55 2.09
CA MET A 149 -3.67 6.75 3.04
C MET A 149 -4.82 5.80 2.71
N ASP A 150 -5.28 5.06 3.70
CA ASP A 150 -6.45 4.21 3.55
C ASP A 150 -7.75 5.04 3.59
N TYR A 151 -8.90 4.37 3.48
CA TYR A 151 -10.17 5.09 3.41
C TYR A 151 -10.54 5.81 4.72
N GLU A 152 -10.13 5.29 5.88
CA GLU A 152 -10.29 5.96 7.17
C GLU A 152 -9.44 7.23 7.25
N GLU A 153 -8.14 7.11 6.98
CA GLU A 153 -7.22 8.24 6.95
C GLU A 153 -7.64 9.33 5.94
N PHE A 154 -8.19 8.90 4.79
CA PHE A 154 -8.75 9.82 3.79
C PHE A 154 -10.00 10.53 4.32
N CYS A 155 -10.92 9.83 4.98
CA CYS A 155 -12.10 10.45 5.61
C CYS A 155 -11.68 11.46 6.66
N ASP A 156 -10.75 11.12 7.55
CA ASP A 156 -10.23 12.03 8.57
C ASP A 156 -9.61 13.28 7.94
N ALA A 157 -8.84 13.13 6.85
CA ALA A 157 -8.19 14.24 6.15
C ALA A 157 -9.17 15.17 5.42
N THR A 158 -10.29 14.64 4.94
CA THR A 158 -11.24 15.37 4.08
C THR A 158 -12.53 15.80 4.80
N GLY A 159 -12.64 15.53 6.10
CA GLY A 159 -13.83 15.82 6.91
C GLY A 159 -14.98 14.83 6.67
N GLY A 160 -14.68 13.63 6.20
CA GLY A 160 -15.62 12.52 6.12
C GLY A 160 -15.95 11.93 7.50
N ASN A 161 -17.07 11.23 7.62
CA ASN A 161 -17.47 10.59 8.86
C ASN A 161 -17.27 9.07 8.78
N TYR A 162 -16.05 8.60 9.07
CA TYR A 162 -15.74 7.18 9.05
C TYR A 162 -16.41 6.41 10.21
N GLU A 163 -16.60 7.05 11.35
CA GLU A 163 -17.30 6.45 12.51
C GLU A 163 -18.76 6.11 12.18
N LEU A 164 -19.43 6.92 11.34
CA LEU A 164 -20.76 6.58 10.84
C LEU A 164 -20.75 5.27 10.03
N LEU A 165 -19.70 5.02 9.23
CA LEU A 165 -19.57 3.76 8.48
C LEU A 165 -19.40 2.57 9.44
N ARG A 166 -18.65 2.74 10.52
CA ARG A 166 -18.50 1.73 11.59
C ARG A 166 -19.82 1.39 12.25
N GLN A 167 -20.61 2.42 12.58
CA GLN A 167 -21.96 2.23 13.13
C GLN A 167 -22.89 1.50 12.15
N ILE A 168 -22.89 1.89 10.87
CA ILE A 168 -23.65 1.22 9.81
C ILE A 168 -23.25 -0.26 9.70
N TYR A 169 -21.95 -0.55 9.70
CA TYR A 169 -21.45 -1.92 9.70
C TYR A 169 -21.98 -2.72 10.91
N GLY A 170 -21.94 -2.11 12.12
CA GLY A 170 -22.42 -2.72 13.36
C GLY A 170 -23.92 -3.05 13.36
N THR A 171 -24.74 -2.30 12.62
CA THR A 171 -26.17 -2.61 12.51
C THR A 171 -26.46 -3.86 11.67
N GLY A 172 -25.57 -4.18 10.73
CA GLY A 172 -25.75 -5.28 9.78
C GLY A 172 -26.93 -5.10 8.80
N SER A 173 -27.60 -3.94 8.80
CA SER A 173 -28.85 -3.67 8.09
C SER A 173 -28.65 -2.74 6.89
N ALA A 174 -29.57 -2.81 5.92
CA ALA A 174 -29.63 -1.89 4.80
C ALA A 174 -30.00 -0.47 5.29
N ILE A 175 -29.34 0.55 4.74
CA ILE A 175 -29.52 1.96 5.11
C ILE A 175 -30.39 2.76 4.15
N GLY A 176 -30.86 2.11 3.08
CA GLY A 176 -31.68 2.70 2.04
C GLY A 176 -30.87 3.30 0.89
N GLN A 177 -31.48 3.26 -0.29
CA GLN A 177 -30.81 3.57 -1.56
C GLN A 177 -30.20 4.98 -1.62
N ALA A 178 -30.85 5.99 -1.04
CA ALA A 178 -30.39 7.37 -1.09
C ALA A 178 -29.08 7.54 -0.32
N THR A 179 -29.04 7.02 0.91
CA THR A 179 -27.85 7.05 1.78
C THR A 179 -26.74 6.21 1.19
N ASN A 180 -27.04 4.98 0.75
CA ASN A 180 -26.07 4.11 0.10
C ASN A 180 -25.40 4.78 -1.12
N ARG A 181 -26.17 5.45 -1.99
CA ARG A 181 -25.63 6.19 -3.15
C ARG A 181 -24.70 7.32 -2.74
N LYS A 182 -25.02 8.04 -1.64
CA LYS A 182 -24.14 9.08 -1.11
C LYS A 182 -22.81 8.51 -0.65
N LEU A 183 -22.83 7.45 0.19
CA LEU A 183 -21.61 6.81 0.69
C LEU A 183 -20.77 6.19 -0.43
N MET A 184 -21.42 5.58 -1.43
CA MET A 184 -20.74 5.09 -2.63
C MET A 184 -20.10 6.23 -3.44
N ARG A 185 -20.70 7.42 -3.49
CA ARG A 185 -20.10 8.59 -4.13
C ARG A 185 -18.86 9.05 -3.37
N ASP A 186 -18.91 9.09 -2.04
CA ASP A 186 -17.78 9.48 -1.19
C ASP A 186 -16.60 8.49 -1.36
N LEU A 187 -16.88 7.20 -1.44
CA LEU A 187 -15.88 6.19 -1.78
C LEU A 187 -15.29 6.39 -3.18
N ARG A 188 -16.11 6.75 -4.18
CA ARG A 188 -15.61 7.04 -5.53
C ARG A 188 -14.74 8.29 -5.59
N ILE A 189 -14.95 9.26 -4.69
CA ILE A 189 -14.01 10.39 -4.53
C ILE A 189 -12.65 9.87 -4.07
N TYR A 190 -12.62 8.98 -3.06
CA TYR A 190 -11.38 8.33 -2.65
C TYR A 190 -10.71 7.55 -3.78
N MET A 191 -11.47 6.79 -4.58
CA MET A 191 -10.92 6.10 -5.76
C MET A 191 -10.30 7.07 -6.77
N ALA A 192 -10.92 8.23 -6.98
CA ALA A 192 -10.46 9.23 -7.94
C ALA A 192 -9.21 9.98 -7.46
N VAL A 193 -9.16 10.34 -6.18
CA VAL A 193 -8.04 11.08 -5.55
C VAL A 193 -6.89 10.14 -5.23
N GLY A 194 -7.18 8.99 -4.64
CA GLY A 194 -6.21 8.06 -4.06
C GLY A 194 -5.82 8.41 -2.64
N GLY A 195 -4.87 7.65 -2.11
CA GLY A 195 -4.31 7.81 -0.77
C GLY A 195 -2.92 8.47 -0.72
N MET A 196 -2.41 8.98 -1.85
CA MET A 196 -1.13 9.71 -1.82
C MET A 196 -1.30 11.06 -1.13
N PRO A 197 -0.57 11.36 -0.03
CA PRO A 197 -0.81 12.57 0.79
C PRO A 197 -0.85 13.87 -0.02
N GLN A 198 0.04 14.04 -1.01
CA GLN A 198 0.04 15.23 -1.87
C GLN A 198 -1.21 15.35 -2.76
N ALA A 199 -1.78 14.21 -3.20
CA ALA A 199 -3.03 14.21 -3.97
C ALA A 199 -4.22 14.53 -3.06
N VAL A 200 -4.22 14.01 -1.82
CA VAL A 200 -5.24 14.31 -0.81
C VAL A 200 -5.17 15.80 -0.41
N GLU A 201 -3.97 16.36 -0.20
CA GLU A 201 -3.77 17.79 0.07
C GLU A 201 -4.32 18.65 -1.06
N ALA A 202 -3.97 18.34 -2.32
CA ALA A 202 -4.51 19.06 -3.49
C ALA A 202 -6.05 18.98 -3.58
N TYR A 203 -6.64 17.86 -3.14
CA TYR A 203 -8.09 17.72 -3.05
C TYR A 203 -8.71 18.60 -1.96
N THR A 204 -8.09 18.66 -0.77
CA THR A 204 -8.59 19.48 0.35
C THR A 204 -8.51 20.98 0.06
N GLU A 205 -7.51 21.42 -0.70
CA GLU A 205 -7.31 22.84 -1.05
C GLU A 205 -8.37 23.40 -2.01
N GLY A 206 -9.01 22.58 -2.85
CA GLY A 206 -9.95 23.17 -3.81
C GLY A 206 -10.78 22.20 -4.63
N LYS A 207 -10.67 20.89 -4.38
CA LYS A 207 -11.43 19.82 -5.08
C LYS A 207 -11.27 19.86 -6.60
N ASN A 208 -10.14 20.39 -7.11
CA ASN A 208 -9.85 20.51 -8.52
C ASN A 208 -9.16 19.26 -9.06
N PHE A 209 -9.89 18.41 -9.78
CA PHE A 209 -9.36 17.13 -10.28
C PHE A 209 -8.23 17.30 -11.31
N SER A 210 -8.15 18.39 -12.07
CA SER A 210 -7.03 18.65 -12.98
C SER A 210 -5.72 18.90 -12.18
N LYS A 211 -5.80 19.66 -11.06
CA LYS A 211 -4.66 19.85 -10.16
C LYS A 211 -4.22 18.54 -9.51
N ILE A 212 -5.18 17.73 -9.05
CA ILE A 212 -4.94 16.42 -8.45
C ILE A 212 -4.28 15.47 -9.46
N ASP A 213 -4.77 15.44 -10.71
CA ASP A 213 -4.20 14.61 -11.77
C ASP A 213 -2.75 15.01 -12.08
N MET A 214 -2.45 16.30 -12.13
CA MET A 214 -1.08 16.79 -12.31
C MET A 214 -0.15 16.31 -11.19
N VAL A 215 -0.58 16.36 -9.92
CA VAL A 215 0.19 15.86 -8.78
C VAL A 215 0.43 14.35 -8.91
N LYS A 216 -0.61 13.57 -9.27
CA LYS A 216 -0.48 12.12 -9.46
C LYS A 216 0.47 11.76 -10.61
N ARG A 217 0.44 12.51 -11.72
CA ARG A 217 1.39 12.34 -12.84
C ARG A 217 2.83 12.61 -12.41
N GLN A 218 3.06 13.62 -11.59
CA GLN A 218 4.39 13.87 -11.02
C GLN A 218 4.87 12.73 -10.13
N ILE A 219 3.98 12.13 -9.32
CA ILE A 219 4.33 10.97 -8.50
C ILE A 219 4.69 9.76 -9.38
N ILE A 220 3.91 9.49 -10.44
CA ILE A 220 4.20 8.40 -11.39
C ILE A 220 5.55 8.64 -12.07
N SER A 221 5.84 9.88 -12.52
CA SER A 221 7.12 10.23 -13.13
C SER A 221 8.30 9.97 -12.19
N LEU A 222 8.15 10.27 -10.90
CA LEU A 222 9.18 9.97 -9.89
C LEU A 222 9.41 8.45 -9.72
N TYR A 223 8.36 7.64 -9.83
CA TYR A 223 8.50 6.18 -9.82
C TYR A 223 9.26 5.69 -11.06
N GLU A 224 8.94 6.24 -12.24
CA GLU A 224 9.64 5.91 -13.49
C GLU A 224 11.13 6.26 -13.43
N ASP A 225 11.48 7.40 -12.84
CA ASP A 225 12.87 7.79 -12.65
C ASP A 225 13.62 6.82 -11.72
N ASP A 226 12.96 6.32 -10.69
CA ASP A 226 13.53 5.27 -9.83
C ASP A 226 13.65 3.92 -10.55
N PHE A 227 12.66 3.54 -11.35
CA PHE A 227 12.72 2.33 -12.17
C PHE A 227 13.87 2.40 -13.18
N LYS A 228 14.12 3.56 -13.80
CA LYS A 228 15.27 3.77 -14.70
C LYS A 228 16.63 3.63 -14.00
N LYS A 229 16.73 3.99 -12.72
CA LYS A 229 17.96 3.75 -11.95
C LYS A 229 18.24 2.26 -11.73
N ILE A 230 17.21 1.42 -11.70
CA ILE A 230 17.34 -0.04 -11.54
C ILE A 230 17.57 -0.68 -12.90
N ASP A 231 16.75 -0.36 -13.89
CA ASP A 231 16.81 -0.86 -15.27
C ASP A 231 16.75 0.29 -16.28
N ALA A 232 17.91 0.74 -16.74
CA ALA A 232 18.03 1.83 -17.71
C ALA A 232 17.34 1.54 -19.06
N SER A 233 16.99 0.27 -19.35
CA SER A 233 16.28 -0.10 -20.58
C SER A 233 14.77 0.22 -20.54
N GLY A 234 14.24 0.68 -19.38
CA GLY A 234 12.84 1.08 -19.21
C GLY A 234 11.84 -0.07 -19.11
N ARG A 235 12.31 -1.33 -18.98
CA ARG A 235 11.40 -2.50 -18.91
C ARG A 235 10.56 -2.53 -17.65
N ILE A 236 11.10 -2.10 -16.50
CA ILE A 236 10.33 -2.02 -15.26
C ILE A 236 9.18 -1.02 -15.43
N SER A 237 9.43 0.15 -16.05
CA SER A 237 8.37 1.11 -16.37
C SER A 237 7.32 0.49 -17.32
N ALA A 238 7.75 -0.27 -18.34
CA ALA A 238 6.82 -0.95 -19.25
C ALA A 238 5.96 -2.00 -18.52
N LEU A 239 6.53 -2.76 -17.56
CA LEU A 239 5.77 -3.69 -16.72
C LEU A 239 4.71 -2.93 -15.93
N TYR A 240 5.08 -1.83 -15.25
CA TYR A 240 4.17 -1.01 -14.46
C TYR A 240 3.03 -0.43 -15.30
N HIS A 241 3.33 0.18 -16.45
CA HIS A 241 2.33 0.77 -17.36
C HIS A 241 1.38 -0.25 -17.98
N SER A 242 1.78 -1.51 -18.11
CA SER A 242 0.94 -2.54 -18.71
C SER A 242 -0.17 -3.06 -17.77
N ILE A 243 -0.10 -2.78 -16.46
CA ILE A 243 -1.02 -3.34 -15.45
C ILE A 243 -2.48 -3.05 -15.77
N PRO A 244 -2.91 -1.80 -16.03
CA PRO A 244 -4.31 -1.51 -16.32
C PRO A 244 -4.85 -2.29 -17.53
N ALA A 245 -4.07 -2.33 -18.61
CA ALA A 245 -4.46 -3.03 -19.83
C ALA A 245 -4.52 -4.56 -19.66
N GLN A 246 -3.75 -5.14 -18.74
CA GLN A 246 -3.81 -6.57 -18.45
C GLN A 246 -4.98 -6.93 -17.53
N LEU A 247 -5.30 -6.09 -16.56
CA LEU A 247 -6.49 -6.27 -15.70
C LEU A 247 -7.81 -6.09 -16.46
N ALA A 248 -7.81 -5.33 -17.56
CA ALA A 248 -8.97 -5.14 -18.44
C ALA A 248 -9.33 -6.36 -19.30
N LYS A 249 -8.47 -7.39 -19.34
CA LYS A 249 -8.72 -8.62 -20.13
C LYS A 249 -9.60 -9.61 -19.37
N ASP A 250 -10.24 -10.54 -20.11
CA ASP A 250 -11.03 -11.63 -19.50
C ASP A 250 -10.17 -12.51 -18.57
N SER A 251 -8.93 -12.81 -18.99
CA SER A 251 -7.93 -13.44 -18.11
C SER A 251 -7.05 -12.37 -17.49
N LYS A 252 -7.29 -12.06 -16.23
CA LYS A 252 -6.57 -11.03 -15.45
C LYS A 252 -5.20 -11.50 -14.97
N LYS A 253 -4.81 -12.74 -15.26
CA LYS A 253 -3.46 -13.26 -14.98
C LYS A 253 -2.42 -12.39 -15.67
N TYR A 254 -1.49 -11.82 -14.89
CA TYR A 254 -0.46 -10.97 -15.43
C TYR A 254 0.56 -11.76 -16.28
N ARG A 255 0.85 -11.27 -17.46
CA ARG A 255 1.78 -11.90 -18.41
C ARG A 255 2.91 -10.91 -18.74
N ILE A 256 4.09 -11.16 -18.20
CA ILE A 256 5.28 -10.34 -18.40
C ILE A 256 5.62 -10.20 -19.89
N SER A 257 5.51 -11.28 -20.66
CA SER A 257 5.80 -11.28 -22.11
C SER A 257 4.90 -10.34 -22.91
N THR A 258 3.72 -10.00 -22.42
CA THR A 258 2.84 -9.01 -23.07
C THR A 258 3.39 -7.59 -22.93
N ALA A 259 4.10 -7.28 -21.84
CA ALA A 259 4.63 -5.95 -21.59
C ALA A 259 6.00 -5.72 -22.24
N ILE A 260 6.90 -6.70 -22.19
CA ILE A 260 8.30 -6.52 -22.60
C ILE A 260 8.80 -7.54 -23.64
N GLY A 261 7.88 -8.31 -24.23
CA GLY A 261 8.21 -9.35 -25.20
C GLY A 261 8.80 -10.61 -24.56
N LYS A 262 9.10 -11.62 -25.41
CA LYS A 262 9.73 -12.87 -24.97
C LYS A 262 11.22 -12.65 -24.71
N LYS A 263 11.66 -12.83 -23.47
CA LYS A 263 13.05 -12.77 -22.99
C LYS A 263 13.35 -14.01 -22.15
N SER A 264 14.60 -14.19 -21.69
CA SER A 264 14.91 -15.29 -20.76
C SER A 264 14.09 -15.14 -19.47
N LYS A 265 13.50 -16.26 -19.01
CA LYS A 265 12.58 -16.27 -17.84
C LYS A 265 13.25 -15.65 -16.60
N ALA A 266 14.46 -16.09 -16.26
CA ALA A 266 15.18 -15.62 -15.07
C ALA A 266 15.37 -14.09 -15.02
N LYS A 267 15.85 -13.47 -16.12
CA LYS A 267 16.06 -12.02 -16.16
C LYS A 267 14.76 -11.21 -16.10
N THR A 268 13.67 -11.81 -16.54
CA THR A 268 12.34 -11.18 -16.55
C THR A 268 11.70 -11.24 -15.16
N GLU A 269 11.90 -12.36 -14.46
CA GLU A 269 11.45 -12.52 -13.07
C GLU A 269 12.19 -11.57 -12.13
N GLU A 270 13.50 -11.36 -12.30
CA GLU A 270 14.26 -10.38 -11.52
C GLU A 270 13.65 -8.98 -11.61
N LEU A 271 13.30 -8.51 -12.82
CA LEU A 271 12.66 -7.20 -13.01
C LEU A 271 11.27 -7.11 -12.35
N LEU A 272 10.54 -8.21 -12.36
CA LEU A 272 9.25 -8.27 -11.67
C LEU A 272 9.43 -8.18 -10.15
N TYR A 273 10.40 -8.91 -9.58
CA TYR A 273 10.68 -8.85 -8.14
C TYR A 273 11.11 -7.44 -7.72
N GLU A 274 11.96 -6.77 -8.51
CA GLU A 274 12.32 -5.36 -8.26
C GLU A 274 11.09 -4.43 -8.28
N LEU A 275 10.15 -4.67 -9.20
CA LEU A 275 8.91 -3.90 -9.25
C LEU A 275 8.00 -4.20 -8.03
N ILE A 276 7.90 -5.46 -7.59
CA ILE A 276 7.15 -5.85 -6.38
C ILE A 276 7.79 -5.23 -5.12
N ASP A 277 9.11 -5.29 -5.04
CA ASP A 277 9.88 -4.73 -3.91
C ASP A 277 9.77 -3.20 -3.82
N SER A 278 9.47 -2.52 -4.93
CA SER A 278 9.19 -1.09 -4.93
C SER A 278 7.97 -0.70 -4.09
N LYS A 279 7.08 -1.66 -3.80
CA LYS A 279 5.78 -1.45 -3.14
C LYS A 279 4.83 -0.52 -3.89
N THR A 280 5.15 -0.18 -5.15
CA THR A 280 4.24 0.59 -6.02
C THR A 280 3.12 -0.27 -6.57
N ILE A 281 3.28 -1.59 -6.53
CA ILE A 281 2.30 -2.58 -6.96
C ILE A 281 2.02 -3.62 -5.87
N LEU A 282 0.88 -4.29 -6.02
CA LEU A 282 0.38 -5.31 -5.12
C LEU A 282 0.21 -6.62 -5.90
N PRO A 283 1.08 -7.62 -5.69
CA PRO A 283 0.89 -8.93 -6.28
C PRO A 283 -0.23 -9.68 -5.55
N CYS A 284 -1.16 -10.25 -6.32
CA CYS A 284 -2.21 -11.14 -5.84
C CYS A 284 -1.98 -12.53 -6.43
N TYR A 285 -1.63 -13.49 -5.59
CA TYR A 285 -1.23 -14.82 -6.03
C TYR A 285 -2.39 -15.79 -6.06
N ASN A 286 -2.38 -16.70 -7.03
CA ASN A 286 -3.32 -17.82 -7.01
C ASN A 286 -2.96 -18.78 -5.86
N SER A 287 -3.93 -19.09 -4.98
CA SER A 287 -3.82 -20.20 -4.06
C SER A 287 -4.35 -21.45 -4.77
N THR A 288 -3.52 -22.47 -4.94
CA THR A 288 -3.91 -23.69 -5.66
C THR A 288 -4.86 -24.59 -4.86
N ASP A 289 -4.82 -24.46 -3.54
CA ASP A 289 -5.72 -25.20 -2.63
C ASP A 289 -6.16 -24.35 -1.42
N PRO A 290 -7.37 -23.80 -1.42
CA PRO A 290 -7.89 -22.98 -0.32
C PRO A 290 -8.27 -23.76 0.94
N ARG A 291 -8.09 -25.10 0.96
CA ARG A 291 -8.35 -25.95 2.13
C ARG A 291 -7.25 -25.94 3.16
N VAL A 292 -6.08 -25.44 2.81
CA VAL A 292 -4.91 -25.25 3.67
C VAL A 292 -4.54 -23.79 3.75
N ARG A 293 -3.49 -23.45 4.51
CA ARG A 293 -3.04 -22.06 4.60
C ARG A 293 -2.74 -21.50 3.19
N LEU A 294 -3.34 -20.35 2.86
CA LEU A 294 -3.22 -19.74 1.53
C LEU A 294 -1.76 -19.52 1.11
N ALA A 295 -0.90 -19.15 2.06
CA ALA A 295 0.52 -18.94 1.81
C ALA A 295 1.27 -20.23 1.43
N ASP A 296 0.83 -21.39 1.93
CA ASP A 296 1.48 -22.68 1.67
C ASP A 296 1.16 -23.22 0.26
N THR A 297 0.09 -22.71 -0.37
CA THR A 297 -0.35 -23.09 -1.72
C THR A 297 -0.25 -21.97 -2.74
N LYS A 298 0.63 -21.01 -2.47
CA LYS A 298 0.92 -19.86 -3.32
C LYS A 298 1.58 -20.29 -4.64
N ASP A 299 0.91 -20.01 -5.74
CA ASP A 299 1.44 -20.23 -7.09
C ASP A 299 2.18 -18.98 -7.58
N PHE A 300 3.51 -19.05 -7.62
CA PHE A 300 4.36 -17.95 -8.05
C PHE A 300 4.33 -17.71 -9.58
N ASP A 301 3.85 -18.65 -10.36
CA ASP A 301 3.69 -18.52 -11.83
C ASP A 301 2.29 -17.99 -12.21
N SER A 302 1.38 -17.86 -11.24
CA SER A 302 0.01 -17.43 -11.48
C SER A 302 -0.40 -16.31 -10.54
N TYR A 303 -0.36 -15.08 -11.02
CA TYR A 303 -0.64 -13.90 -10.22
C TYR A 303 -1.32 -12.80 -11.05
N LYS A 304 -2.04 -11.92 -10.36
CA LYS A 304 -2.52 -10.63 -10.84
C LYS A 304 -1.67 -9.53 -10.23
N LEU A 305 -1.57 -8.39 -10.90
CA LEU A 305 -0.90 -7.20 -10.34
C LEU A 305 -1.91 -6.06 -10.24
N TYR A 306 -1.99 -5.46 -9.06
CA TYR A 306 -2.74 -4.24 -8.79
C TYR A 306 -1.78 -3.11 -8.45
N LEU A 307 -2.20 -1.85 -8.58
CA LEU A 307 -1.43 -0.72 -8.07
C LEU A 307 -1.68 -0.51 -6.58
N ALA A 308 -0.65 -0.08 -5.88
CA ALA A 308 -0.74 0.21 -4.45
C ALA A 308 -1.67 1.40 -4.12
N ASP A 309 -1.97 2.24 -5.12
CA ASP A 309 -2.87 3.38 -4.97
C ASP A 309 -3.86 3.46 -6.14
N THR A 310 -5.15 3.45 -5.83
CA THR A 310 -6.22 3.47 -6.84
C THR A 310 -6.32 4.81 -7.57
N GLY A 311 -5.97 5.92 -6.92
CA GLY A 311 -5.93 7.23 -7.58
C GLY A 311 -4.81 7.31 -8.63
N LEU A 312 -3.63 6.75 -8.33
CA LEU A 312 -2.55 6.61 -9.33
C LEU A 312 -2.97 5.65 -10.46
N PHE A 313 -3.73 4.59 -10.14
CA PHE A 313 -4.26 3.68 -11.14
C PHE A 313 -5.18 4.40 -12.13
N VAL A 314 -6.10 5.23 -11.64
CA VAL A 314 -6.98 6.05 -12.49
C VAL A 314 -6.17 6.96 -13.42
N THR A 315 -5.15 7.63 -12.90
CA THR A 315 -4.29 8.50 -13.73
C THR A 315 -3.49 7.67 -14.75
N LEU A 316 -2.94 6.52 -14.36
CA LEU A 316 -2.16 5.65 -15.25
C LEU A 316 -2.98 5.12 -16.44
N MET A 317 -4.27 4.86 -16.25
CA MET A 317 -5.18 4.45 -17.34
C MET A 317 -5.31 5.48 -18.47
N PHE A 318 -5.06 6.76 -18.18
CA PHE A 318 -5.21 7.88 -19.11
C PHE A 318 -3.88 8.64 -19.34
N MET A 319 -2.74 7.97 -19.10
CA MET A 319 -1.40 8.56 -19.28
C MET A 319 -1.04 8.85 -20.74
N ASP A 320 -1.75 8.28 -21.70
CA ASP A 320 -1.65 8.57 -23.14
C ASP A 320 -2.08 10.02 -23.49
N ARG A 321 -2.76 10.70 -22.59
CA ARG A 321 -3.23 12.06 -22.73
C ARG A 321 -2.42 13.00 -21.82
N PRO A 322 -2.21 14.28 -22.20
CA PRO A 322 -1.47 15.24 -21.39
C PRO A 322 -2.11 15.54 -20.02
N VAL A 323 -3.45 15.42 -19.94
CA VAL A 323 -4.24 15.57 -18.70
C VAL A 323 -5.41 14.60 -18.76
N THR A 324 -5.74 13.97 -17.62
CA THR A 324 -7.00 13.24 -17.50
C THR A 324 -8.15 14.24 -17.44
N GLU A 325 -9.02 14.21 -18.42
CA GLU A 325 -10.10 15.19 -18.56
C GLU A 325 -11.04 15.14 -17.35
N ASN A 326 -11.56 16.30 -16.93
CA ASN A 326 -12.55 16.40 -15.85
C ASN A 326 -13.80 15.54 -16.13
N ASP A 327 -14.11 15.28 -17.40
CA ASP A 327 -15.23 14.43 -17.83
C ASP A 327 -15.04 12.97 -17.39
N VAL A 328 -13.80 12.45 -17.37
CA VAL A 328 -13.48 11.10 -16.86
C VAL A 328 -13.77 11.03 -15.37
N TYR A 329 -13.33 12.03 -14.61
CA TYR A 329 -13.63 12.11 -13.17
C TYR A 329 -15.13 12.29 -12.91
N ALA A 330 -15.83 13.12 -13.69
CA ALA A 330 -17.26 13.29 -13.58
C ALA A 330 -18.03 11.97 -13.84
N LYS A 331 -17.59 11.18 -14.81
CA LYS A 331 -18.15 9.84 -15.09
C LYS A 331 -17.88 8.87 -13.95
N LEU A 332 -16.66 8.86 -13.39
CA LEU A 332 -16.33 8.03 -12.22
C LEU A 332 -17.22 8.38 -11.02
N LEU A 333 -17.33 9.66 -10.71
CA LEU A 333 -18.10 10.14 -9.55
C LEU A 333 -19.61 9.93 -9.69
N SER A 334 -20.14 9.99 -10.92
CA SER A 334 -21.58 9.82 -11.21
C SER A 334 -22.01 8.37 -11.48
N ASP A 335 -21.09 7.40 -11.34
CA ASP A 335 -21.33 5.98 -11.66
C ASP A 335 -21.72 5.73 -13.13
N LYS A 336 -21.21 6.55 -14.03
CA LYS A 336 -21.42 6.43 -15.48
C LYS A 336 -20.19 5.88 -16.20
N LEU A 337 -19.26 5.28 -15.45
CA LEU A 337 -18.13 4.59 -16.06
C LEU A 337 -18.63 3.37 -16.86
N PRO A 338 -18.01 3.10 -18.01
CA PRO A 338 -18.30 1.89 -18.77
C PRO A 338 -18.16 0.63 -17.92
N ALA A 339 -19.02 -0.36 -18.13
CA ALA A 339 -19.04 -1.62 -17.38
C ALA A 339 -17.71 -2.41 -17.43
N ASN A 340 -16.88 -2.14 -18.46
CA ASN A 340 -15.55 -2.75 -18.62
C ASN A 340 -14.47 -2.21 -17.65
N LEU A 341 -14.81 -1.28 -16.74
CA LEU A 341 -13.88 -0.76 -15.72
C LEU A 341 -14.09 -1.40 -14.34
N GLY A 342 -14.67 -2.59 -14.29
CA GLY A 342 -14.87 -3.37 -13.05
C GLY A 342 -13.58 -3.62 -12.27
N PHE A 343 -12.46 -3.79 -12.98
CA PHE A 343 -11.14 -3.98 -12.39
C PHE A 343 -10.64 -2.80 -11.51
N LEU A 344 -11.24 -1.61 -11.67
CA LEU A 344 -10.92 -0.47 -10.80
C LEU A 344 -11.41 -0.71 -9.36
N TYR A 345 -12.59 -1.34 -9.19
CA TYR A 345 -13.07 -1.75 -7.86
C TYR A 345 -12.27 -2.91 -7.29
N GLU A 346 -11.76 -3.81 -8.15
CA GLU A 346 -10.84 -4.85 -7.68
C GLU A 346 -9.53 -4.25 -7.16
N ASN A 347 -8.98 -3.24 -7.86
CA ASN A 347 -7.79 -2.52 -7.39
C ASN A 347 -8.04 -1.82 -6.04
N LEU A 348 -9.21 -1.19 -5.87
CA LEU A 348 -9.60 -0.58 -4.60
C LEU A 348 -9.62 -1.61 -3.46
N VAL A 349 -10.25 -2.76 -3.69
CA VAL A 349 -10.32 -3.84 -2.69
C VAL A 349 -8.93 -4.41 -2.41
N ALA A 350 -8.09 -4.61 -3.43
CA ALA A 350 -6.69 -5.03 -3.26
C ALA A 350 -5.91 -4.03 -2.39
N GLN A 351 -6.05 -2.73 -2.63
CA GLN A 351 -5.43 -1.67 -1.83
C GLN A 351 -5.90 -1.73 -0.36
N MET A 352 -7.21 -1.90 -0.12
CA MET A 352 -7.76 -2.00 1.24
C MET A 352 -7.22 -3.23 1.99
N ILE A 353 -7.16 -4.40 1.33
CA ILE A 353 -6.60 -5.62 1.92
C ILE A 353 -5.12 -5.42 2.24
N ALA A 354 -4.33 -4.88 1.31
CA ALA A 354 -2.91 -4.63 1.53
C ALA A 354 -2.65 -3.65 2.69
N ALA A 355 -3.44 -2.56 2.78
CA ALA A 355 -3.34 -1.57 3.85
C ALA A 355 -3.63 -2.16 5.24
N SER A 356 -4.39 -3.26 5.34
CA SER A 356 -4.58 -4.01 6.58
C SER A 356 -3.38 -4.90 6.95
N GLY A 357 -2.32 -4.91 6.13
CA GLY A 357 -1.13 -5.75 6.34
C GLY A 357 -1.26 -7.19 5.86
N ARG A 358 -2.33 -7.53 5.13
CA ARG A 358 -2.58 -8.88 4.63
C ARG A 358 -2.01 -9.07 3.22
N GLU A 359 -1.55 -10.29 2.91
CA GLU A 359 -1.24 -10.71 1.54
C GLU A 359 -2.51 -10.91 0.73
N LEU A 360 -2.39 -10.73 -0.60
CA LEU A 360 -3.49 -10.89 -1.54
C LEU A 360 -3.46 -12.27 -2.18
N PHE A 361 -4.57 -12.97 -2.11
CA PHE A 361 -4.78 -14.27 -2.75
C PHE A 361 -6.09 -14.29 -3.53
N TYR A 362 -6.10 -15.03 -4.65
CA TYR A 362 -7.30 -15.40 -5.39
C TYR A 362 -7.30 -16.91 -5.64
N HIS A 363 -8.39 -17.48 -6.17
CA HIS A 363 -8.45 -18.90 -6.52
C HIS A 363 -9.15 -19.12 -7.84
N THR A 364 -8.56 -19.97 -8.67
CA THR A 364 -9.16 -20.44 -9.93
C THR A 364 -9.19 -21.96 -9.98
N TRP A 365 -10.27 -22.51 -10.56
CA TRP A 365 -10.39 -23.95 -10.80
C TRP A 365 -11.22 -24.21 -12.06
N GLU A 366 -11.03 -25.39 -12.64
CA GLU A 366 -11.68 -25.79 -13.89
C GLU A 366 -13.21 -25.90 -13.74
N LYS A 367 -13.93 -25.43 -14.74
CA LYS A 367 -15.37 -25.64 -14.89
C LYS A 367 -15.57 -26.93 -15.67
N SER A 368 -16.16 -27.97 -15.03
CA SER A 368 -16.42 -29.28 -15.64
C SER A 368 -17.11 -29.15 -16.99
N GLY A 369 -16.55 -29.78 -18.03
CA GLY A 369 -17.11 -29.77 -19.38
C GLY A 369 -16.95 -28.46 -20.15
N SER A 370 -16.06 -27.57 -19.70
CA SER A 370 -15.81 -26.26 -20.35
C SER A 370 -14.31 -25.94 -20.39
N THR A 371 -13.92 -25.10 -21.34
CA THR A 371 -12.58 -24.49 -21.40
C THR A 371 -12.44 -23.29 -20.49
N HIS A 372 -13.53 -22.88 -19.80
CA HIS A 372 -13.54 -21.75 -18.89
C HIS A 372 -13.22 -22.19 -17.46
N TYR A 373 -12.72 -21.25 -16.66
CA TYR A 373 -12.43 -21.43 -15.26
C TYR A 373 -13.47 -20.68 -14.41
N TYR A 374 -13.73 -21.21 -13.22
CA TYR A 374 -14.30 -20.46 -12.13
C TYR A 374 -13.19 -19.65 -11.46
N GLU A 375 -13.51 -18.44 -10.99
CA GLU A 375 -12.60 -17.60 -10.25
C GLU A 375 -13.33 -16.96 -9.06
N VAL A 376 -12.64 -16.86 -7.92
CA VAL A 376 -13.00 -16.01 -6.77
C VAL A 376 -11.94 -14.93 -6.67
N ASP A 377 -12.36 -13.66 -6.66
CA ASP A 377 -11.47 -12.51 -6.83
C ASP A 377 -10.48 -12.34 -5.68
N PHE A 378 -10.91 -12.53 -4.42
CA PHE A 378 -10.01 -12.50 -3.26
C PHE A 378 -10.37 -13.55 -2.22
N LEU A 379 -9.32 -14.07 -1.56
CA LEU A 379 -9.41 -14.94 -0.39
C LEU A 379 -8.63 -14.34 0.76
N ILE A 380 -9.20 -14.38 1.96
CA ILE A 380 -8.58 -13.91 3.19
C ILE A 380 -8.68 -14.99 4.25
N SER A 381 -7.55 -15.32 4.89
CA SER A 381 -7.53 -16.26 6.01
C SER A 381 -8.24 -15.68 7.23
N GLU A 382 -9.14 -16.48 7.81
CA GLU A 382 -9.88 -16.17 9.04
C GLU A 382 -9.79 -17.37 9.99
N GLY A 383 -8.84 -17.31 10.92
CA GLY A 383 -8.49 -18.49 11.75
C GLY A 383 -8.05 -19.68 10.91
N SER A 384 -8.77 -20.80 11.03
CA SER A 384 -8.53 -22.02 10.24
C SER A 384 -9.33 -22.09 8.94
N LYS A 385 -10.12 -21.05 8.61
CA LYS A 385 -10.98 -20.97 7.43
C LYS A 385 -10.61 -19.78 6.56
N VAL A 386 -11.34 -19.62 5.46
CA VAL A 386 -11.16 -18.48 4.54
C VAL A 386 -12.48 -17.73 4.36
N ASN A 387 -12.37 -16.41 4.26
CA ASN A 387 -13.40 -15.53 3.72
C ASN A 387 -13.16 -15.36 2.21
N ALA A 388 -14.21 -15.51 1.41
CA ALA A 388 -14.14 -15.39 -0.04
C ALA A 388 -14.91 -14.16 -0.50
N PHE A 389 -14.32 -13.40 -1.43
CA PHE A 389 -14.86 -12.14 -1.94
C PHE A 389 -14.97 -12.18 -3.46
N GLU A 390 -16.16 -11.89 -3.96
CA GLU A 390 -16.47 -11.65 -5.37
C GLU A 390 -16.74 -10.16 -5.57
N ILE A 391 -16.18 -9.56 -6.62
CA ILE A 391 -16.27 -8.12 -6.89
C ILE A 391 -17.18 -7.88 -8.10
N LYS A 392 -18.21 -7.03 -7.96
CA LYS A 392 -19.09 -6.63 -9.04
C LYS A 392 -19.26 -5.11 -9.08
N SER A 393 -18.74 -4.47 -10.11
CA SER A 393 -18.85 -3.02 -10.30
C SER A 393 -20.28 -2.55 -10.59
N SER A 394 -21.10 -3.39 -11.25
CA SER A 394 -22.48 -3.06 -11.61
C SER A 394 -23.43 -4.14 -11.11
N GLY A 395 -24.26 -3.80 -10.14
CA GLY A 395 -25.34 -4.66 -9.68
C GLY A 395 -24.88 -6.00 -9.09
N SER A 396 -25.78 -6.98 -9.05
CA SER A 396 -25.46 -8.32 -8.51
C SER A 396 -24.93 -9.30 -9.56
N GLY A 397 -25.03 -9.00 -10.85
CA GLY A 397 -24.50 -9.81 -11.96
C GLY A 397 -24.61 -11.34 -11.77
N LYS A 398 -24.04 -12.09 -12.70
CA LYS A 398 -23.85 -13.55 -12.48
C LYS A 398 -22.69 -13.75 -11.47
N HIS A 399 -22.97 -14.41 -10.34
CA HIS A 399 -22.00 -14.71 -9.28
C HIS A 399 -21.97 -16.22 -9.00
N GLU A 400 -21.98 -17.02 -10.06
CA GLU A 400 -21.97 -18.48 -9.99
C GLU A 400 -20.69 -19.02 -9.31
N SER A 401 -19.52 -18.38 -9.61
CA SER A 401 -18.24 -18.85 -9.11
C SER A 401 -18.20 -18.93 -7.60
N ILE A 402 -18.61 -17.86 -6.90
CA ILE A 402 -18.53 -17.84 -5.44
C ILE A 402 -19.53 -18.81 -4.79
N LYS A 403 -20.71 -19.03 -5.40
CA LYS A 403 -21.69 -20.03 -4.93
C LYS A 403 -21.17 -21.47 -5.11
N VAL A 404 -20.50 -21.74 -6.25
CA VAL A 404 -19.85 -23.04 -6.49
C VAL A 404 -18.67 -23.24 -5.54
N PHE A 405 -17.89 -22.18 -5.25
CA PHE A 405 -16.81 -22.20 -4.28
C PHE A 405 -17.29 -22.58 -2.89
N ASP A 406 -18.35 -21.95 -2.39
CA ASP A 406 -18.95 -22.26 -1.08
C ASP A 406 -19.37 -23.73 -0.97
N LYS A 407 -20.05 -24.25 -2.00
CA LYS A 407 -20.44 -25.66 -2.05
C LYS A 407 -19.25 -26.63 -2.05
N LYS A 408 -18.22 -26.32 -2.87
CA LYS A 408 -17.04 -27.17 -3.06
C LYS A 408 -16.14 -27.20 -1.82
N PHE A 409 -16.00 -26.08 -1.13
CA PHE A 409 -15.08 -25.89 -0.01
C PHE A 409 -15.80 -25.60 1.32
N SER A 410 -17.06 -25.99 1.46
CA SER A 410 -17.95 -25.62 2.57
C SER A 410 -17.37 -25.84 3.97
N LYS A 411 -16.49 -26.83 4.17
CA LYS A 411 -15.83 -27.10 5.45
C LYS A 411 -14.73 -26.07 5.79
N ASN A 412 -14.17 -25.42 4.78
CA ASN A 412 -13.03 -24.50 4.90
C ASN A 412 -13.41 -23.04 4.70
N VAL A 413 -14.64 -22.76 4.28
CA VAL A 413 -15.18 -21.40 4.12
C VAL A 413 -15.81 -20.93 5.43
N HIS A 414 -15.49 -19.70 5.83
CA HIS A 414 -16.14 -19.03 6.96
C HIS A 414 -17.36 -18.27 6.45
N ASP A 415 -17.12 -17.25 5.60
CA ASP A 415 -18.16 -16.44 4.95
C ASP A 415 -17.83 -16.22 3.47
N ILE A 416 -18.87 -15.99 2.67
CA ILE A 416 -18.78 -15.58 1.27
C ILE A 416 -19.43 -14.20 1.09
N TYR A 417 -18.71 -13.29 0.43
CA TYR A 417 -19.12 -11.91 0.25
C TYR A 417 -19.22 -11.54 -1.22
N LEU A 418 -20.32 -10.88 -1.61
CA LEU A 418 -20.41 -10.14 -2.86
C LEU A 418 -20.27 -8.65 -2.56
N LEU A 419 -19.13 -8.06 -2.96
CA LEU A 419 -18.92 -6.63 -2.86
C LEU A 419 -19.46 -5.95 -4.11
N SER A 420 -20.34 -4.98 -3.94
CA SER A 420 -20.95 -4.25 -5.03
C SER A 420 -21.32 -2.82 -4.63
N GLN A 421 -21.95 -2.08 -5.54
CA GLN A 421 -22.48 -0.76 -5.23
C GLN A 421 -23.88 -0.80 -4.58
N LYS A 422 -24.48 -1.99 -4.43
CA LYS A 422 -25.78 -2.17 -3.78
C LYS A 422 -25.65 -2.11 -2.28
N ASP A 423 -26.74 -1.76 -1.62
CA ASP A 423 -26.87 -1.75 -0.16
C ASP A 423 -26.75 -3.16 0.45
N VAL A 424 -26.61 -3.23 1.76
CA VAL A 424 -26.51 -4.47 2.53
C VAL A 424 -27.69 -5.39 2.21
N GLY A 425 -27.38 -6.65 1.99
CA GLY A 425 -28.37 -7.70 1.73
C GLY A 425 -27.81 -9.09 1.96
N LYS A 426 -28.62 -10.11 1.70
CA LYS A 426 -28.26 -11.52 1.80
C LYS A 426 -29.02 -12.35 0.79
N GLU A 427 -28.32 -13.27 0.13
CA GLU A 427 -28.90 -14.27 -0.77
C GLU A 427 -28.40 -15.65 -0.33
N GLU A 428 -29.24 -16.44 0.36
CA GLU A 428 -28.83 -17.71 0.99
C GLU A 428 -27.64 -17.51 1.95
N ASN A 429 -26.47 -18.09 1.63
CA ASN A 429 -25.24 -17.91 2.41
C ASN A 429 -24.41 -16.70 1.96
N LEU A 430 -24.72 -16.09 0.79
CA LEU A 430 -23.96 -15.00 0.21
C LEU A 430 -24.34 -13.67 0.88
N LEU A 431 -23.36 -13.03 1.50
CA LEU A 431 -23.50 -11.73 2.14
C LEU A 431 -23.22 -10.62 1.13
N LEU A 432 -24.25 -9.81 0.82
CA LEU A 432 -24.13 -8.68 -0.08
C LEU A 432 -23.70 -7.46 0.73
N LYS A 433 -22.56 -6.86 0.36
CA LYS A 433 -22.00 -5.70 1.07
C LYS A 433 -21.60 -4.60 0.09
N PRO A 434 -21.89 -3.32 0.38
CA PRO A 434 -21.34 -2.21 -0.37
C PRO A 434 -19.83 -2.07 -0.13
N PHE A 435 -19.10 -1.59 -1.15
CA PHE A 435 -17.63 -1.48 -1.10
C PHE A 435 -17.10 -0.65 0.08
N TYR A 436 -17.81 0.39 0.51
CA TYR A 436 -17.37 1.22 1.63
C TYR A 436 -17.34 0.50 2.98
N LEU A 437 -17.94 -0.70 3.08
CA LEU A 437 -17.86 -1.55 4.26
C LEU A 437 -16.71 -2.55 4.21
N MET A 438 -15.96 -2.65 3.11
CA MET A 438 -14.84 -3.58 2.98
C MET A 438 -13.78 -3.45 4.10
N PRO A 439 -13.37 -2.24 4.54
CA PRO A 439 -12.39 -2.11 5.61
C PRO A 439 -12.77 -2.87 6.89
N PHE A 440 -14.05 -2.83 7.27
CA PHE A 440 -14.55 -3.51 8.48
C PHE A 440 -14.63 -5.04 8.36
N LEU A 441 -14.72 -5.55 7.12
CA LEU A 441 -14.72 -7.01 6.85
C LEU A 441 -13.32 -7.62 6.99
N ILE A 442 -12.27 -6.79 6.96
CA ILE A 442 -10.87 -7.21 7.01
C ILE A 442 -10.14 -6.77 8.28
N GLU A 443 -10.79 -5.97 9.14
CA GLU A 443 -10.22 -5.65 10.46
C GLU A 443 -9.94 -6.93 11.24
N GLN A 444 -8.74 -7.02 11.84
CA GLN A 444 -8.42 -8.11 12.77
C GLN A 444 -9.23 -7.90 14.05
N LYS A 445 -10.02 -8.90 14.41
CA LYS A 445 -10.76 -8.91 15.68
C LYS A 445 -9.83 -9.20 16.85
#